data_dfb03d8fc8690f3d582296e52b57850a
#
_entry.id   dfb03d8fc8690f3d582296e52b57850a
#
_cell.length_a   1.000
_cell.length_b   1.000
_cell.length_c   1.000
_cell.angle_alpha   90.00
_cell.angle_beta   90.00
_cell.angle_gamma   90.00
#
_symmetry.space_group_name_H-M   'P 1'
#
loop_
_entity.id
_entity.type
_entity.pdbx_description
1 polymer ?
#
loop_
_entity_poly.entity_id
_entity_poly.type
_entity_poly.pdbx_seq_one_letter_code
_entity_poly.pdbx_strand_id
1 'polypeptide(L)'
;MAAASAVTPTGMSAVLGGDRDEVIAKLAQHGLTAANENGAGQIVAAGTLEQLAALETDPPAGARVRPLSVAGAFHTKHMAPAVGILAQHAKAISTHDARSRLLSNADGTVVQDGREVLKRLVTQVSNPVRWDLCMQTMLDLGVTGLIELPPAGTLVGLAKRAMPGVECVSLKTPDDMPAALDLIARHGTETAVTDSPTWRLIVAPFKGTIEFNVSEEPGTVLDGKTKVATIRTLRDEYEVEAPHGGTIVEWLVTDGDPVNPGQPLLRLHPKAGS
;
A
#
# COMPACT_ATOMS: atom_id res chain seq x y z
N MET A 1 10.78 9.23 6.11
CA MET A 1 10.79 10.14 4.93
C MET A 1 11.01 11.60 5.33
N ALA A 2 10.26 12.19 6.28
CA ALA A 2 10.47 13.60 6.69
C ALA A 2 11.93 13.92 7.07
N ALA A 3 12.58 13.09 7.90
CA ALA A 3 13.98 13.28 8.25
C ALA A 3 14.94 13.19 7.04
N ALA A 4 14.65 12.32 6.06
CA ALA A 4 15.45 12.23 4.85
C ALA A 4 15.28 13.46 3.93
N SER A 5 14.06 14.02 3.85
CA SER A 5 13.80 15.25 3.08
C SER A 5 14.52 16.48 3.66
N ALA A 6 14.81 16.48 4.95
CA ALA A 6 15.48 17.60 5.62
C ALA A 6 17.01 17.65 5.38
N VAL A 7 17.61 16.56 4.84
CA VAL A 7 19.07 16.47 4.65
C VAL A 7 19.56 17.37 3.51
N THR A 8 18.78 17.42 2.42
CA THR A 8 19.14 18.20 1.23
C THR A 8 17.89 18.90 0.71
N PRO A 9 17.96 20.19 0.33
CA PRO A 9 16.84 20.86 -0.33
C PRO A 9 16.53 20.21 -1.68
N THR A 10 15.43 19.47 -1.72
CA THR A 10 14.98 18.71 -2.89
C THR A 10 13.50 18.94 -3.13
N GLY A 11 13.02 18.59 -4.31
CA GLY A 11 11.64 18.74 -4.70
C GLY A 11 11.26 17.86 -5.88
N MET A 12 10.07 18.11 -6.41
CA MET A 12 9.54 17.40 -7.59
C MET A 12 8.84 18.38 -8.53
N SER A 13 8.86 18.09 -9.81
CA SER A 13 8.12 18.83 -10.84
C SER A 13 7.43 17.85 -11.79
N ALA A 14 6.18 18.15 -12.14
CA ALA A 14 5.48 17.40 -13.18
C ALA A 14 5.95 17.89 -14.56
N VAL A 15 6.36 16.97 -15.42
CA VAL A 15 6.63 17.17 -16.84
C VAL A 15 5.43 16.64 -17.62
N LEU A 16 4.76 17.52 -18.35
CA LEU A 16 3.51 17.27 -19.03
C LEU A 16 3.68 17.42 -20.55
N GLY A 17 3.49 16.35 -21.30
CA GLY A 17 3.74 16.29 -22.74
C GLY A 17 5.18 15.88 -23.07
N GLY A 18 5.55 16.03 -24.34
CA GLY A 18 6.81 15.54 -24.89
C GLY A 18 6.84 14.03 -25.16
N ASP A 19 7.84 13.61 -25.94
CA ASP A 19 8.14 12.18 -26.10
C ASP A 19 8.74 11.60 -24.80
N ARG A 20 8.31 10.40 -24.40
CA ARG A 20 8.73 9.79 -23.14
C ARG A 20 10.25 9.63 -23.04
N ASP A 21 10.88 9.10 -24.07
CA ASP A 21 12.31 8.77 -24.03
C ASP A 21 13.16 10.04 -24.10
N GLU A 22 12.73 11.04 -24.86
CA GLU A 22 13.35 12.37 -24.87
C GLU A 22 13.22 13.06 -23.50
N VAL A 23 12.07 12.96 -22.84
CA VAL A 23 11.88 13.50 -21.48
C VAL A 23 12.84 12.82 -20.52
N ILE A 24 12.91 11.48 -20.51
CA ILE A 24 13.80 10.74 -19.61
C ILE A 24 15.27 11.08 -19.88
N ALA A 25 15.69 11.15 -21.14
CA ALA A 25 17.03 11.55 -21.52
C ALA A 25 17.37 12.97 -21.02
N LYS A 26 16.42 13.91 -21.17
CA LYS A 26 16.56 15.28 -20.69
C LYS A 26 16.70 15.37 -19.18
N LEU A 27 15.85 14.59 -18.43
CA LEU A 27 15.96 14.51 -16.98
C LEU A 27 17.34 13.99 -16.55
N ALA A 28 17.85 12.95 -17.22
CA ALA A 28 19.17 12.41 -16.94
C ALA A 28 20.29 13.43 -17.20
N GLN A 29 20.20 14.26 -18.26
CA GLN A 29 21.15 15.36 -18.54
C GLN A 29 21.22 16.37 -17.39
N HIS A 30 20.07 16.68 -16.75
CA HIS A 30 20.01 17.55 -15.58
C HIS A 30 20.29 16.84 -14.25
N GLY A 31 20.63 15.54 -14.26
CA GLY A 31 20.88 14.72 -13.06
C GLY A 31 19.62 14.46 -12.23
N LEU A 32 18.44 14.64 -12.83
CA LEU A 32 17.13 14.36 -12.23
C LEU A 32 16.73 12.90 -12.41
N THR A 33 15.84 12.43 -11.54
CA THR A 33 15.24 11.09 -11.62
C THR A 33 13.79 11.23 -12.07
N ALA A 34 13.36 10.38 -13.02
CA ALA A 34 11.94 10.16 -13.30
C ALA A 34 11.32 9.37 -12.13
N ALA A 35 10.88 10.09 -11.10
CA ALA A 35 10.40 9.51 -9.85
C ALA A 35 9.04 8.81 -10.00
N ASN A 36 8.17 9.31 -10.91
CA ASN A 36 6.93 8.67 -11.29
C ASN A 36 6.77 8.72 -12.81
N GLU A 37 6.56 7.58 -13.41
CA GLU A 37 6.07 7.48 -14.78
C GLU A 37 4.58 7.16 -14.70
N ASN A 38 3.75 8.20 -14.93
CA ASN A 38 2.30 8.11 -14.73
C ASN A 38 1.54 7.72 -16.01
N GLY A 39 2.24 7.57 -17.13
CA GLY A 39 1.62 7.34 -18.42
C GLY A 39 0.92 8.59 -18.99
N ALA A 40 0.32 8.46 -20.16
CA ALA A 40 -0.44 9.53 -20.84
C ALA A 40 0.33 10.88 -20.91
N GLY A 41 1.64 10.83 -21.18
CA GLY A 41 2.49 12.00 -21.30
C GLY A 41 2.76 12.74 -19.99
N GLN A 42 2.70 12.05 -18.84
CA GLN A 42 3.01 12.63 -17.54
C GLN A 42 4.14 11.88 -16.84
N ILE A 43 5.24 12.58 -16.58
CA ILE A 43 6.39 12.11 -15.80
C ILE A 43 6.64 13.10 -14.66
N VAL A 44 6.98 12.59 -13.49
CA VAL A 44 7.38 13.44 -12.36
C VAL A 44 8.88 13.38 -12.20
N ALA A 45 9.54 14.51 -12.44
CA ALA A 45 10.97 14.71 -12.22
C ALA A 45 11.23 14.99 -10.74
N ALA A 46 12.28 14.43 -10.17
CA ALA A 46 12.69 14.69 -8.80
C ALA A 46 14.20 14.80 -8.66
N GLY A 47 14.65 15.72 -7.79
CA GLY A 47 16.05 15.99 -7.53
C GLY A 47 16.25 17.22 -6.65
N THR A 48 17.42 17.88 -6.75
CA THR A 48 17.67 19.11 -6.01
C THR A 48 16.87 20.28 -6.59
N LEU A 49 16.62 21.29 -5.78
CA LEU A 49 15.92 22.50 -6.25
C LEU A 49 16.67 23.19 -7.39
N GLU A 50 18.00 23.15 -7.38
CA GLU A 50 18.83 23.70 -8.45
C GLU A 50 18.64 22.95 -9.78
N GLN A 51 18.65 21.61 -9.73
CA GLN A 51 18.40 20.76 -10.90
C GLN A 51 17.01 20.98 -11.49
N LEU A 52 15.98 21.13 -10.63
CA LEU A 52 14.62 21.41 -11.06
C LEU A 52 14.47 22.80 -11.69
N ALA A 53 15.16 23.81 -11.15
CA ALA A 53 15.21 25.15 -11.74
C ALA A 53 15.90 25.13 -13.12
N ALA A 54 16.98 24.36 -13.28
CA ALA A 54 17.62 24.16 -14.58
C ALA A 54 16.69 23.50 -15.60
N LEU A 55 15.92 22.49 -15.20
CA LEU A 55 14.90 21.85 -16.06
C LEU A 55 13.77 22.82 -16.46
N GLU A 56 13.39 23.74 -15.58
CA GLU A 56 12.35 24.72 -15.88
C GLU A 56 12.81 25.72 -16.95
N THR A 57 14.09 26.08 -16.96
CA THR A 57 14.69 26.98 -17.96
C THR A 57 15.01 26.28 -19.29
N ASP A 58 15.25 24.96 -19.27
CA ASP A 58 15.58 24.14 -20.44
C ASP A 58 14.69 22.88 -20.47
N PRO A 59 13.37 23.03 -20.70
CA PRO A 59 12.43 21.93 -20.66
C PRO A 59 12.58 20.99 -21.87
N PRO A 60 12.13 19.73 -21.76
CA PRO A 60 12.06 18.81 -22.88
C PRO A 60 11.17 19.37 -23.99
N ALA A 61 11.49 19.05 -25.26
CA ALA A 61 10.72 19.50 -26.40
C ALA A 61 9.23 19.07 -26.30
N GLY A 62 8.34 20.01 -26.53
CA GLY A 62 6.88 19.78 -26.48
C GLY A 62 6.32 19.51 -25.07
N ALA A 63 7.13 19.64 -24.02
CA ALA A 63 6.69 19.44 -22.65
C ALA A 63 6.55 20.77 -21.89
N ARG A 64 5.75 20.73 -20.83
CA ARG A 64 5.61 21.82 -19.84
C ARG A 64 6.01 21.29 -18.46
N VAL A 65 6.84 22.05 -17.76
CA VAL A 65 7.28 21.75 -16.38
C VAL A 65 6.41 22.52 -15.39
N ARG A 66 5.96 21.83 -14.34
CA ARG A 66 5.14 22.41 -13.26
C ARG A 66 5.68 21.95 -11.90
N PRO A 67 6.21 22.88 -11.08
CA PRO A 67 6.61 22.57 -9.72
C PRO A 67 5.46 21.96 -8.90
N LEU A 68 5.79 20.99 -8.06
CA LEU A 68 4.85 20.33 -7.14
C LEU A 68 5.11 20.81 -5.70
N SER A 69 4.06 21.06 -4.95
CA SER A 69 4.14 21.43 -3.53
C SER A 69 4.38 20.18 -2.66
N VAL A 70 5.60 19.64 -2.71
CA VAL A 70 6.02 18.48 -1.95
C VAL A 70 7.29 18.75 -1.16
N ALA A 71 7.49 18.04 -0.06
CA ALA A 71 8.56 18.30 0.90
C ALA A 71 9.93 17.72 0.50
N GLY A 72 10.06 17.05 -0.65
CA GLY A 72 11.34 16.49 -1.07
C GLY A 72 11.24 15.58 -2.31
N ALA A 73 12.39 15.08 -2.78
CA ALA A 73 12.51 14.20 -3.94
C ALA A 73 12.19 12.75 -3.56
N PHE A 74 10.90 12.44 -3.41
CA PHE A 74 10.42 11.09 -3.13
C PHE A 74 10.70 10.15 -4.29
N HIS A 75 10.77 8.85 -4.01
CA HIS A 75 11.04 7.79 -5.00
C HIS A 75 12.39 7.95 -5.73
N THR A 76 13.37 8.54 -5.04
CA THR A 76 14.75 8.73 -5.55
C THR A 76 15.79 8.34 -4.50
N LYS A 77 17.07 8.34 -4.92
CA LYS A 77 18.21 8.12 -4.01
C LYS A 77 18.23 9.05 -2.78
N HIS A 78 17.62 10.22 -2.86
CA HIS A 78 17.53 11.15 -1.72
C HIS A 78 16.72 10.60 -0.54
N MET A 79 15.88 9.59 -0.78
CA MET A 79 15.13 8.89 0.27
C MET A 79 15.85 7.65 0.82
N ALA A 80 17.03 7.29 0.31
CA ALA A 80 17.79 6.12 0.77
C ALA A 80 18.03 6.08 2.29
N PRO A 81 18.28 7.21 3.00
CA PRO A 81 18.42 7.18 4.46
C PRO A 81 17.18 6.66 5.21
N ALA A 82 15.99 6.80 4.63
CA ALA A 82 14.75 6.30 5.23
C ALA A 82 14.56 4.79 5.07
N VAL A 83 15.18 4.17 4.06
CA VAL A 83 14.98 2.75 3.72
C VAL A 83 15.47 1.84 4.84
N GLY A 84 16.66 2.12 5.42
CA GLY A 84 17.23 1.30 6.50
C GLY A 84 16.33 1.26 7.75
N ILE A 85 15.80 2.42 8.14
CA ILE A 85 14.88 2.53 9.29
C ILE A 85 13.58 1.78 9.00
N LEU A 86 13.00 1.99 7.81
CA LEU A 86 11.78 1.30 7.41
C LEU A 86 11.97 -0.22 7.32
N ALA A 87 13.12 -0.68 6.82
CA ALA A 87 13.46 -2.10 6.76
C ALA A 87 13.57 -2.75 8.15
N GLN A 88 14.06 -2.00 9.16
CA GLN A 88 14.08 -2.49 10.54
C GLN A 88 12.67 -2.68 11.10
N HIS A 89 11.79 -1.69 10.89
CA HIS A 89 10.38 -1.82 11.31
C HIS A 89 9.66 -2.93 10.54
N ALA A 90 9.96 -3.11 9.26
CA ALA A 90 9.36 -4.15 8.43
C ALA A 90 9.66 -5.57 8.92
N LYS A 91 10.80 -5.80 9.58
CA LYS A 91 11.16 -7.12 10.14
C LYS A 91 10.18 -7.60 11.22
N ALA A 92 9.52 -6.68 11.91
CA ALA A 92 8.55 -6.99 12.96
C ALA A 92 7.11 -7.16 12.41
N ILE A 93 6.90 -7.08 11.10
CA ILE A 93 5.58 -7.17 10.48
C ILE A 93 5.36 -8.59 9.95
N SER A 94 4.36 -9.27 10.49
CA SER A 94 3.86 -10.51 9.89
C SER A 94 3.07 -10.20 8.63
N THR A 95 3.33 -10.95 7.57
CA THR A 95 2.65 -10.80 6.28
C THR A 95 1.91 -12.07 5.91
N HIS A 96 0.89 -11.94 5.10
CA HIS A 96 0.19 -13.05 4.44
C HIS A 96 0.04 -12.73 2.96
N ASP A 97 -0.22 -13.74 2.15
CA ASP A 97 -0.43 -13.58 0.73
C ASP A 97 -1.66 -12.74 0.41
N ALA A 98 -1.58 -11.97 -0.65
CA ALA A 98 -2.68 -11.12 -1.09
C ALA A 98 -3.87 -11.97 -1.57
N ARG A 99 -5.07 -11.69 -1.06
CA ARG A 99 -6.32 -12.35 -1.49
C ARG A 99 -6.84 -11.86 -2.83
N SER A 100 -6.52 -10.62 -3.16
CA SER A 100 -6.82 -10.01 -4.45
C SER A 100 -5.52 -9.76 -5.21
N ARG A 101 -5.59 -9.69 -6.53
CA ARG A 101 -4.42 -9.33 -7.35
C ARG A 101 -3.91 -7.95 -6.92
N LEU A 102 -2.69 -7.91 -6.42
CA LEU A 102 -2.03 -6.69 -6.00
C LEU A 102 -0.95 -6.33 -7.04
N LEU A 103 -1.04 -5.14 -7.59
CA LEU A 103 -0.06 -4.64 -8.56
C LEU A 103 1.04 -3.87 -7.82
N SER A 104 2.27 -4.10 -8.23
CA SER A 104 3.45 -3.41 -7.68
C SER A 104 3.77 -2.17 -8.50
N ASN A 105 3.91 -1.03 -7.83
CA ASN A 105 4.37 0.22 -8.46
C ASN A 105 5.84 0.18 -8.93
N ALA A 106 6.60 -0.85 -8.57
CA ALA A 106 7.98 -0.97 -9.01
C ALA A 106 8.09 -1.30 -10.51
N ASP A 107 7.17 -2.14 -11.01
CA ASP A 107 7.26 -2.74 -12.34
C ASP A 107 5.88 -3.09 -12.96
N GLY A 108 4.78 -2.77 -12.30
CA GLY A 108 3.42 -3.09 -12.76
C GLY A 108 3.03 -4.57 -12.63
N THR A 109 3.90 -5.43 -12.09
CA THR A 109 3.60 -6.86 -11.98
C THR A 109 2.62 -7.18 -10.86
N VAL A 110 1.88 -8.30 -11.02
CA VAL A 110 1.07 -8.87 -9.93
C VAL A 110 1.97 -9.56 -8.94
N VAL A 111 1.86 -9.19 -7.66
CA VAL A 111 2.61 -9.78 -6.55
C VAL A 111 1.62 -10.35 -5.54
N GLN A 112 1.71 -11.65 -5.25
CA GLN A 112 0.83 -12.32 -4.28
C GLN A 112 1.53 -12.60 -2.95
N ASP A 113 2.81 -12.94 -2.97
CA ASP A 113 3.60 -13.22 -1.76
C ASP A 113 3.71 -11.98 -0.87
N GLY A 114 3.18 -12.06 0.34
CA GLY A 114 3.11 -10.94 1.27
C GLY A 114 4.48 -10.43 1.73
N ARG A 115 5.51 -11.30 1.80
CA ARG A 115 6.88 -10.90 2.16
C ARG A 115 7.52 -10.11 1.03
N GLU A 116 7.29 -10.55 -0.22
CA GLU A 116 7.78 -9.81 -1.39
C GLU A 116 7.07 -8.46 -1.52
N VAL A 117 5.75 -8.38 -1.23
CA VAL A 117 5.02 -7.10 -1.16
C VAL A 117 5.66 -6.17 -0.14
N LEU A 118 5.91 -6.63 1.09
CA LEU A 118 6.53 -5.82 2.14
C LEU A 118 7.93 -5.35 1.74
N LYS A 119 8.75 -6.22 1.17
CA LYS A 119 10.09 -5.89 0.66
C LYS A 119 10.03 -4.81 -0.43
N ARG A 120 9.10 -4.94 -1.39
CA ARG A 120 8.88 -3.94 -2.44
C ARG A 120 8.42 -2.59 -1.88
N LEU A 121 7.53 -2.58 -0.89
CA LEU A 121 7.10 -1.34 -0.20
C LEU A 121 8.28 -0.62 0.47
N VAL A 122 9.19 -1.36 1.12
CA VAL A 122 10.39 -0.79 1.74
C VAL A 122 11.30 -0.14 0.69
N THR A 123 11.55 -0.83 -0.41
CA THR A 123 12.44 -0.33 -1.47
C THR A 123 11.79 0.78 -2.31
N GLN A 124 10.46 0.79 -2.43
CA GLN A 124 9.70 1.78 -3.22
C GLN A 124 9.95 3.22 -2.76
N VAL A 125 10.27 3.42 -1.48
CA VAL A 125 10.53 4.76 -0.91
C VAL A 125 11.67 5.48 -1.66
N SER A 126 12.66 4.73 -2.15
CA SER A 126 13.84 5.28 -2.87
C SER A 126 13.91 4.88 -4.34
N ASN A 127 12.86 4.25 -4.89
CA ASN A 127 12.83 3.78 -6.28
C ASN A 127 11.62 4.33 -7.03
N PRO A 128 11.73 4.53 -8.35
CA PRO A 128 10.67 5.08 -9.18
C PRO A 128 9.35 4.30 -9.12
N VAL A 129 8.27 5.03 -9.33
CA VAL A 129 6.90 4.49 -9.46
C VAL A 129 6.58 4.35 -10.93
N ARG A 130 6.21 3.14 -11.34
CA ARG A 130 5.80 2.78 -12.72
C ARG A 130 4.28 2.58 -12.78
N TRP A 131 3.53 3.66 -12.55
CA TRP A 131 2.08 3.64 -12.63
C TRP A 131 1.58 3.34 -14.07
N ASP A 132 2.34 3.77 -15.06
CA ASP A 132 2.12 3.43 -16.47
C ASP A 132 2.04 1.92 -16.69
N LEU A 133 2.97 1.14 -16.12
CA LEU A 133 2.97 -0.32 -16.22
C LEU A 133 1.84 -0.96 -15.41
N CYS A 134 1.45 -0.37 -14.27
CA CYS A 134 0.27 -0.83 -13.54
C CYS A 134 -1.00 -0.70 -14.38
N MET A 135 -1.19 0.43 -15.06
CA MET A 135 -2.34 0.64 -15.94
C MET A 135 -2.32 -0.32 -17.14
N GLN A 136 -1.14 -0.56 -17.73
CA GLN A 136 -1.01 -1.55 -18.82
C GLN A 136 -1.41 -2.94 -18.34
N THR A 137 -0.91 -3.37 -17.17
CA THR A 137 -1.28 -4.67 -16.59
C THR A 137 -2.78 -4.75 -16.27
N MET A 138 -3.41 -3.67 -15.82
CA MET A 138 -4.87 -3.64 -15.64
C MET A 138 -5.61 -3.87 -16.94
N LEU A 139 -5.17 -3.26 -18.06
CA LEU A 139 -5.75 -3.50 -19.39
C LEU A 139 -5.55 -4.95 -19.85
N ASP A 140 -4.35 -5.50 -19.68
CA ASP A 140 -4.02 -6.87 -20.04
C ASP A 140 -4.83 -7.90 -19.24
N LEU A 141 -5.21 -7.55 -18.02
CA LEU A 141 -6.09 -8.32 -17.14
C LEU A 141 -7.59 -8.15 -17.46
N GLY A 142 -7.94 -7.29 -18.42
CA GLY A 142 -9.32 -7.05 -18.82
C GLY A 142 -10.13 -6.21 -17.83
N VAL A 143 -9.48 -5.31 -17.08
CA VAL A 143 -10.18 -4.39 -16.17
C VAL A 143 -11.08 -3.45 -16.98
N THR A 144 -12.36 -3.40 -16.64
CA THR A 144 -13.38 -2.56 -17.28
C THR A 144 -13.93 -1.46 -16.37
N GLY A 145 -13.69 -1.55 -15.06
CA GLY A 145 -14.11 -0.56 -14.07
C GLY A 145 -12.99 -0.27 -13.05
N LEU A 146 -12.85 0.99 -12.63
CA LEU A 146 -11.86 1.45 -11.68
C LEU A 146 -12.51 2.38 -10.65
N ILE A 147 -12.27 2.11 -9.37
CA ILE A 147 -12.66 2.98 -8.25
C ILE A 147 -11.41 3.51 -7.58
N GLU A 148 -11.28 4.83 -7.49
CA GLU A 148 -10.23 5.47 -6.72
C GLU A 148 -10.76 5.89 -5.35
N LEU A 149 -10.14 5.37 -4.28
CA LEU A 149 -10.49 5.71 -2.90
C LEU A 149 -9.95 7.10 -2.50
N PRO A 150 -10.52 7.75 -1.45
CA PRO A 150 -10.09 9.07 -1.01
C PRO A 150 -8.58 9.16 -0.72
N PRO A 151 -7.96 10.30 -1.06
CA PRO A 151 -8.48 11.56 -1.62
C PRO A 151 -8.55 11.59 -3.16
N ALA A 152 -9.46 10.86 -3.72
CA ALA A 152 -9.61 10.50 -5.12
C ALA A 152 -9.61 11.68 -6.12
N GLY A 153 -9.31 11.37 -7.39
CA GLY A 153 -9.36 12.27 -8.55
C GLY A 153 -8.10 12.30 -9.39
N THR A 154 -6.94 12.00 -8.80
CA THR A 154 -5.64 12.01 -9.52
C THR A 154 -5.49 10.78 -10.40
N LEU A 155 -5.67 9.57 -9.84
CA LEU A 155 -5.50 8.32 -10.57
C LEU A 155 -6.61 8.11 -11.60
N VAL A 156 -7.85 8.48 -11.28
CA VAL A 156 -8.95 8.51 -12.25
C VAL A 156 -8.64 9.44 -13.42
N GLY A 157 -8.03 10.61 -13.14
CA GLY A 157 -7.60 11.52 -14.20
C GLY A 157 -6.54 10.91 -15.12
N LEU A 158 -5.63 10.11 -14.61
CA LEU A 158 -4.63 9.36 -15.37
C LEU A 158 -5.28 8.21 -16.15
N ALA A 159 -6.09 7.41 -15.47
CA ALA A 159 -6.77 6.24 -16.07
C ALA A 159 -7.66 6.63 -17.24
N LYS A 160 -8.45 7.69 -17.15
CA LYS A 160 -9.29 8.21 -18.24
C LYS A 160 -8.50 8.52 -19.53
N ARG A 161 -7.23 8.91 -19.39
CA ARG A 161 -6.37 9.20 -20.56
C ARG A 161 -5.62 7.98 -21.07
N ALA A 162 -5.18 7.10 -20.15
CA ALA A 162 -4.32 5.96 -20.49
C ALA A 162 -5.10 4.66 -20.74
N MET A 163 -6.33 4.55 -20.22
CA MET A 163 -7.16 3.35 -20.28
C MET A 163 -8.53 3.68 -20.92
N PRO A 164 -8.58 4.02 -22.22
CA PRO A 164 -9.84 4.34 -22.89
C PRO A 164 -10.79 3.14 -22.84
N GLY A 165 -12.05 3.40 -22.47
CA GLY A 165 -13.09 2.36 -22.30
C GLY A 165 -13.21 1.80 -20.89
N VAL A 166 -12.30 2.10 -19.98
CA VAL A 166 -12.45 1.76 -18.57
C VAL A 166 -13.29 2.82 -17.87
N GLU A 167 -14.38 2.40 -17.26
CA GLU A 167 -15.24 3.28 -16.50
C GLU A 167 -14.61 3.60 -15.13
N CYS A 168 -14.57 4.89 -14.77
CA CYS A 168 -13.84 5.32 -13.58
C CYS A 168 -14.73 6.12 -12.64
N VAL A 169 -14.72 5.76 -11.35
CA VAL A 169 -15.39 6.47 -10.26
C VAL A 169 -14.36 6.97 -9.24
N SER A 170 -14.44 8.27 -8.91
CA SER A 170 -13.68 8.87 -7.80
C SER A 170 -14.55 8.90 -6.56
N LEU A 171 -14.21 8.10 -5.56
CA LEU A 171 -14.89 8.07 -4.26
C LEU A 171 -14.24 9.10 -3.33
N LYS A 172 -14.76 10.33 -3.29
CA LYS A 172 -14.23 11.43 -2.48
C LYS A 172 -14.92 11.58 -1.14
N THR A 173 -16.23 11.37 -1.16
CA THR A 173 -17.12 11.51 -0.01
C THR A 173 -18.08 10.32 0.07
N PRO A 174 -18.78 10.12 1.19
CA PRO A 174 -19.84 9.11 1.29
C PRO A 174 -20.95 9.25 0.23
N ASP A 175 -21.17 10.45 -0.29
CA ASP A 175 -22.20 10.72 -1.31
C ASP A 175 -21.86 10.07 -2.67
N ASP A 176 -20.58 9.72 -2.91
CA ASP A 176 -20.15 9.04 -4.12
C ASP A 176 -20.35 7.51 -4.04
N MET A 177 -20.73 6.99 -2.87
CA MET A 177 -20.91 5.56 -2.63
C MET A 177 -21.93 4.89 -3.58
N PRO A 178 -23.11 5.49 -3.88
CA PRO A 178 -24.05 4.90 -4.83
C PRO A 178 -23.43 4.67 -6.22
N ALA A 179 -22.63 5.62 -6.72
CA ALA A 179 -21.96 5.48 -8.02
C ALA A 179 -20.90 4.36 -7.99
N ALA A 180 -20.17 4.21 -6.89
CA ALA A 180 -19.19 3.13 -6.74
C ALA A 180 -19.89 1.75 -6.68
N LEU A 181 -21.00 1.64 -5.95
CA LEU A 181 -21.78 0.39 -5.88
C LEU A 181 -22.40 0.03 -7.24
N ASP A 182 -22.92 1.00 -7.97
CA ASP A 182 -23.45 0.80 -9.33
C ASP A 182 -22.34 0.33 -10.29
N LEU A 183 -21.13 0.92 -10.22
CA LEU A 183 -19.99 0.45 -11.00
C LEU A 183 -19.66 -1.02 -10.67
N ILE A 184 -19.62 -1.38 -9.39
CA ILE A 184 -19.38 -2.76 -8.95
C ILE A 184 -20.44 -3.70 -9.50
N ALA A 185 -21.72 -3.31 -9.45
CA ALA A 185 -22.82 -4.14 -9.95
C ALA A 185 -22.70 -4.40 -11.47
N ARG A 186 -22.20 -3.45 -12.25
CA ARG A 186 -22.06 -3.59 -13.71
C ARG A 186 -20.77 -4.26 -14.16
N HIS A 187 -19.68 -4.05 -13.44
CA HIS A 187 -18.33 -4.48 -13.84
C HIS A 187 -17.73 -5.54 -12.91
N GLY A 188 -18.29 -5.70 -11.70
CA GLY A 188 -17.86 -6.76 -10.79
C GLY A 188 -18.18 -8.12 -11.44
N THR A 189 -17.16 -8.93 -11.65
CA THR A 189 -17.41 -10.35 -11.84
C THR A 189 -17.92 -10.89 -10.49
N GLU A 190 -19.03 -11.63 -10.50
CA GLU A 190 -19.31 -12.58 -9.44
C GLU A 190 -18.20 -13.64 -9.45
N THR A 191 -17.01 -13.27 -9.04
CA THR A 191 -16.19 -14.21 -8.33
C THR A 191 -17.07 -14.52 -7.14
N ALA A 192 -17.67 -15.70 -7.14
CA ALA A 192 -18.28 -16.21 -5.93
C ALA A 192 -17.28 -15.88 -4.83
N VAL A 193 -17.59 -14.89 -3.99
CA VAL A 193 -16.92 -14.68 -2.73
C VAL A 193 -17.36 -15.88 -1.91
N THR A 194 -16.83 -17.04 -2.29
CA THR A 194 -16.96 -18.27 -1.53
C THR A 194 -16.22 -18.16 -0.22
N ASP A 195 -15.57 -17.01 0.04
CA ASP A 195 -15.02 -16.70 1.34
C ASP A 195 -15.19 -15.21 1.65
N SER A 196 -16.30 -14.85 2.25
CA SER A 196 -16.26 -13.86 3.33
C SER A 196 -15.06 -14.22 4.18
N PRO A 197 -14.22 -13.26 4.65
CA PRO A 197 -13.08 -13.62 5.48
C PRO A 197 -13.59 -14.51 6.60
N THR A 198 -13.36 -15.81 6.45
CA THR A 198 -13.80 -16.84 7.38
C THR A 198 -12.96 -16.82 8.65
N TRP A 199 -12.22 -15.72 8.87
CA TRP A 199 -11.43 -15.56 10.07
C TRP A 199 -11.97 -14.40 10.92
N ARG A 200 -11.80 -14.57 12.23
CA ARG A 200 -12.08 -13.55 13.24
C ARG A 200 -10.78 -13.14 13.89
N LEU A 201 -10.67 -11.85 14.24
CA LEU A 201 -9.55 -11.33 15.01
C LEU A 201 -9.91 -11.35 16.50
N ILE A 202 -9.00 -11.87 17.31
CA ILE A 202 -8.98 -11.63 18.74
C ILE A 202 -8.04 -10.45 18.97
N VAL A 203 -8.51 -9.45 19.70
CA VAL A 203 -7.76 -8.21 19.97
C VAL A 203 -7.48 -8.06 21.47
N ALA A 204 -6.40 -7.36 21.80
CA ALA A 204 -6.06 -7.05 23.19
C ALA A 204 -7.11 -6.11 23.80
N PRO A 205 -7.76 -6.49 24.92
CA PRO A 205 -8.69 -5.62 25.63
C PRO A 205 -7.96 -4.53 26.46
N PHE A 206 -6.73 -4.80 26.89
CA PHE A 206 -5.96 -3.92 27.78
C PHE A 206 -4.50 -3.82 27.34
N LYS A 207 -3.79 -2.81 27.84
CA LYS A 207 -2.35 -2.68 27.68
C LYS A 207 -1.64 -3.57 28.72
N GLY A 208 -0.62 -4.32 28.26
CA GLY A 208 0.19 -5.15 29.15
C GLY A 208 1.16 -6.01 28.38
N THR A 209 1.68 -7.06 29.03
CA THR A 209 2.48 -8.11 28.40
C THR A 209 1.61 -9.33 28.20
N ILE A 210 1.61 -9.88 26.97
CA ILE A 210 0.81 -11.06 26.63
C ILE A 210 1.56 -12.34 27.01
N GLU A 211 0.84 -13.32 27.56
CA GLU A 211 1.29 -14.71 27.73
C GLU A 211 0.28 -15.63 27.08
N PHE A 212 0.76 -16.58 26.27
CA PHE A 212 -0.10 -17.52 25.56
C PHE A 212 -0.55 -18.66 26.49
N ASN A 213 -1.84 -18.98 26.44
CA ASN A 213 -2.43 -20.09 27.20
C ASN A 213 -2.73 -21.32 26.34
N VAL A 214 -2.51 -21.20 25.02
CA VAL A 214 -2.75 -22.26 24.02
C VAL A 214 -1.55 -22.39 23.08
N SER A 215 -1.46 -23.51 22.37
CA SER A 215 -0.38 -23.73 21.39
C SER A 215 -0.33 -22.64 20.33
N GLU A 216 0.88 -22.27 19.93
CA GLU A 216 1.14 -21.34 18.83
C GLU A 216 0.95 -21.98 17.45
N GLU A 217 0.80 -23.29 17.37
CA GLU A 217 0.76 -24.01 16.10
C GLU A 217 -0.50 -23.67 15.30
N PRO A 218 -0.34 -23.23 14.01
CA PRO A 218 -1.45 -23.09 13.10
C PRO A 218 -2.21 -24.41 12.95
N GLY A 219 -3.54 -24.34 12.87
CA GLY A 219 -4.39 -25.53 12.80
C GLY A 219 -4.91 -26.01 14.17
N THR A 220 -4.42 -25.47 15.29
CA THR A 220 -4.95 -25.78 16.62
C THR A 220 -6.43 -25.39 16.71
N VAL A 221 -7.29 -26.35 17.12
CA VAL A 221 -8.73 -26.13 17.24
C VAL A 221 -9.07 -25.70 18.65
N LEU A 222 -9.79 -24.58 18.77
CA LEU A 222 -10.25 -24.00 20.04
C LEU A 222 -11.77 -24.16 20.18
N ASP A 223 -12.21 -24.43 21.38
CA ASP A 223 -13.63 -24.39 21.73
C ASP A 223 -14.07 -22.95 22.07
N GLY A 224 -15.40 -22.70 22.05
CA GLY A 224 -15.94 -21.41 22.45
C GLY A 224 -15.58 -21.07 23.90
N LYS A 225 -15.21 -19.81 24.15
CA LYS A 225 -14.72 -19.29 25.44
C LYS A 225 -13.39 -19.89 25.90
N THR A 226 -12.59 -20.48 25.00
CA THR A 226 -11.22 -20.87 25.32
C THR A 226 -10.39 -19.65 25.66
N LYS A 227 -9.72 -19.64 26.78
CA LYS A 227 -8.75 -18.63 27.19
C LYS A 227 -7.49 -18.79 26.37
N VAL A 228 -7.30 -17.93 25.39
CA VAL A 228 -6.19 -18.02 24.44
C VAL A 228 -4.92 -17.36 24.94
N ALA A 229 -5.05 -16.32 25.75
CA ALA A 229 -3.92 -15.62 26.33
C ALA A 229 -4.30 -14.94 27.66
N THR A 230 -3.28 -14.53 28.41
CA THR A 230 -3.38 -13.66 29.58
C THR A 230 -2.59 -12.39 29.30
N ILE A 231 -3.16 -11.21 29.56
CA ILE A 231 -2.43 -9.94 29.52
C ILE A 231 -2.13 -9.49 30.93
N ARG A 232 -0.83 -9.44 31.27
CA ARG A 232 -0.34 -8.96 32.57
C ARG A 232 -0.02 -7.50 32.53
N THR A 233 -0.52 -6.78 33.53
CA THR A 233 -0.15 -5.41 33.85
C THR A 233 0.70 -5.40 35.13
N LEU A 234 1.11 -4.23 35.59
CA LEU A 234 1.84 -4.10 36.86
C LEU A 234 0.99 -4.46 38.09
N ARG A 235 -0.33 -4.53 37.97
CA ARG A 235 -1.26 -4.71 39.11
C ARG A 235 -2.25 -5.85 38.92
N ASP A 236 -2.62 -6.15 37.66
CA ASP A 236 -3.74 -7.02 37.31
C ASP A 236 -3.39 -7.96 36.17
N GLU A 237 -4.11 -9.09 36.08
CA GLU A 237 -4.08 -10.04 35.00
C GLU A 237 -5.46 -10.09 34.33
N TYR A 238 -5.48 -10.05 32.99
CA TYR A 238 -6.70 -10.10 32.20
C TYR A 238 -6.68 -11.25 31.24
N GLU A 239 -7.69 -12.10 31.31
CA GLU A 239 -7.85 -13.24 30.42
C GLU A 239 -8.41 -12.77 29.07
N VAL A 240 -7.83 -13.24 27.97
CA VAL A 240 -8.31 -13.05 26.61
C VAL A 240 -8.93 -14.34 26.14
N GLU A 241 -10.23 -14.29 25.83
CA GLU A 241 -10.99 -15.44 25.38
C GLU A 241 -11.25 -15.42 23.87
N ALA A 242 -11.38 -16.61 23.27
CA ALA A 242 -11.98 -16.79 21.96
C ALA A 242 -13.49 -17.04 22.10
N PRO A 243 -14.36 -16.04 21.97
CA PRO A 243 -15.78 -16.16 22.37
C PRO A 243 -16.54 -17.28 21.67
N HIS A 244 -16.18 -17.55 20.42
CA HIS A 244 -16.85 -18.52 19.56
C HIS A 244 -15.98 -19.74 19.21
N GLY A 245 -14.75 -19.81 19.72
CA GLY A 245 -13.76 -20.80 19.31
C GLY A 245 -13.37 -20.67 17.83
N GLY A 246 -12.79 -21.71 17.27
CA GLY A 246 -12.33 -21.75 15.89
C GLY A 246 -11.00 -22.48 15.74
N THR A 247 -10.38 -22.39 14.57
CA THR A 247 -9.06 -22.95 14.30
C THR A 247 -8.05 -21.82 14.19
N ILE A 248 -6.94 -21.92 14.91
CA ILE A 248 -5.84 -20.94 14.85
C ILE A 248 -5.29 -20.89 13.42
N VAL A 249 -5.29 -19.70 12.83
CA VAL A 249 -4.64 -19.41 11.56
C VAL A 249 -3.21 -18.98 11.81
N GLU A 250 -3.06 -17.94 12.64
CA GLU A 250 -1.75 -17.41 13.03
C GLU A 250 -1.87 -16.52 14.27
N TRP A 251 -0.81 -16.46 15.05
CA TRP A 251 -0.59 -15.41 16.03
C TRP A 251 0.03 -14.18 15.35
N LEU A 252 -0.44 -13.00 15.72
CA LEU A 252 0.01 -11.70 15.18
C LEU A 252 0.98 -10.98 16.12
N VAL A 253 1.29 -11.59 17.25
CA VAL A 253 2.24 -11.17 18.29
C VAL A 253 3.02 -12.39 18.76
N THR A 254 4.11 -12.18 19.46
CA THR A 254 4.93 -13.23 20.09
C THR A 254 4.61 -13.32 21.57
N ASP A 255 4.76 -14.50 22.16
CA ASP A 255 4.64 -14.66 23.61
C ASP A 255 5.63 -13.77 24.36
N GLY A 256 5.15 -13.05 25.37
CA GLY A 256 5.93 -12.04 26.09
C GLY A 256 5.95 -10.64 25.48
N ASP A 257 5.32 -10.39 24.33
CA ASP A 257 5.30 -9.07 23.69
C ASP A 257 4.44 -8.06 24.47
N PRO A 258 4.84 -6.77 24.50
CA PRO A 258 3.97 -5.70 24.96
C PRO A 258 2.84 -5.44 23.96
N VAL A 259 1.61 -5.38 24.45
CA VAL A 259 0.41 -5.13 23.62
C VAL A 259 -0.37 -3.91 24.10
N ASN A 260 -1.13 -3.30 23.19
CA ASN A 260 -1.98 -2.15 23.45
C ASN A 260 -3.46 -2.49 23.18
N PRO A 261 -4.42 -1.78 23.80
CA PRO A 261 -5.84 -1.99 23.57
C PRO A 261 -6.19 -1.89 22.09
N GLY A 262 -6.98 -2.85 21.60
CA GLY A 262 -7.38 -2.93 20.18
C GLY A 262 -6.33 -3.56 19.26
N GLN A 263 -5.13 -3.86 19.74
CA GLN A 263 -4.09 -4.52 18.94
C GLN A 263 -4.52 -5.95 18.60
N PRO A 264 -4.48 -6.36 17.32
CA PRO A 264 -4.75 -7.72 16.90
C PRO A 264 -3.72 -8.70 17.50
N LEU A 265 -4.20 -9.78 18.10
CA LEU A 265 -3.39 -10.80 18.76
C LEU A 265 -3.37 -12.13 17.99
N LEU A 266 -4.53 -12.58 17.57
CA LEU A 266 -4.74 -13.92 17.04
C LEU A 266 -5.79 -13.90 15.94
N ARG A 267 -5.55 -14.65 14.87
CA ARG A 267 -6.48 -14.88 13.77
C ARG A 267 -7.05 -16.30 13.84
N LEU A 268 -8.37 -16.42 13.82
CA LEU A 268 -9.09 -17.69 13.90
C LEU A 268 -10.00 -17.89 12.69
N HIS A 269 -10.03 -19.11 12.13
CA HIS A 269 -11.16 -19.56 11.31
C HIS A 269 -12.30 -19.97 12.22
N PRO A 270 -13.52 -19.38 12.09
CA PRO A 270 -14.68 -19.80 12.87
C PRO A 270 -15.05 -21.26 12.56
N LYS A 271 -15.61 -21.99 13.53
CA LYS A 271 -16.24 -23.29 13.28
C LYS A 271 -17.41 -23.12 12.32
N ALA A 272 -17.57 -24.00 11.34
CA ALA A 272 -18.74 -24.02 10.47
C ALA A 272 -20.03 -24.10 11.30
N GLY A 273 -20.89 -23.10 11.19
CA GLY A 273 -22.19 -23.07 11.89
C GLY A 273 -22.21 -22.30 13.22
N SER A 274 -21.21 -21.48 13.56
CA SER A 274 -21.19 -20.60 14.74
C SER A 274 -21.39 -19.12 14.41
#